data_c5a1d0a7455193b08ee5932f298f381d
#
_entry.id   c5a1d0a7455193b08ee5932f298f381d
#
_cell.length_a   1.000
_cell.length_b   1.000
_cell.length_c   1.000
_cell.angle_alpha   90.00
_cell.angle_beta   90.00
_cell.angle_gamma   90.00
#
_symmetry.space_group_name_H-M   'P 1'
#
loop_
_entity.id
_entity.type
_entity.pdbx_description
1 polymer ?
#
loop_
_entity_poly.entity_id
_entity_poly.type
_entity_poly.pdbx_seq_one_letter_code
_entity_poly.pdbx_strand_id
1 'polypeptide(L)'
;YCTTDDEVATFIRLNKNKISLTNAELIKAMLLKKGNFSGDSILFQKSIAIEWNKIENTFNDEAFWCFIRPVEDDRSTRIDFLFELIKNKNLLEYQPKEETGNDHYTTFRYFYSFFKDYKDSAFQKIWNQVNKIFNILVHWYNEIEVYHYIGFLVIFNPNCITTLLDKWVEPGMTIS
;
A
#
# COMPACT_ATOMS: atom_id res chain seq x y z
N TYR A 1 -0.03 -29.51 16.38
CA TYR A 1 -0.14 -28.97 15.02
C TYR A 1 -0.68 -27.54 15.15
N CYS A 2 0.21 -26.51 15.14
CA CYS A 2 -0.18 -25.12 15.02
C CYS A 2 -0.64 -24.88 13.59
N THR A 3 -1.88 -24.42 13.40
CA THR A 3 -2.36 -23.95 12.11
C THR A 3 -1.75 -22.58 11.79
N THR A 4 -1.56 -22.25 10.53
CA THR A 4 -0.95 -20.98 10.07
C THR A 4 -1.70 -19.72 10.57
N ASP A 5 -2.98 -19.84 10.88
CA ASP A 5 -3.78 -18.75 11.48
C ASP A 5 -3.35 -18.44 12.91
N ASP A 6 -2.82 -19.41 13.62
CA ASP A 6 -2.26 -19.28 14.96
C ASP A 6 -0.95 -18.48 14.98
N GLU A 7 -0.17 -18.52 13.89
CA GLU A 7 1.08 -17.75 13.77
C GLU A 7 0.84 -16.24 13.66
N VAL A 8 -0.14 -15.81 12.86
CA VAL A 8 -0.49 -14.38 12.73
C VAL A 8 -1.16 -13.87 14.00
N ALA A 9 -2.12 -14.62 14.54
CA ALA A 9 -2.76 -14.28 15.80
C ALA A 9 -1.74 -14.23 16.95
N THR A 10 -0.80 -15.14 16.98
CA THR A 10 0.29 -15.17 17.95
C THR A 10 1.23 -13.99 17.76
N PHE A 11 1.59 -13.65 16.52
CA PHE A 11 2.43 -12.50 16.19
C PHE A 11 1.77 -11.18 16.59
N ILE A 12 0.50 -10.98 16.27
CA ILE A 12 -0.28 -9.81 16.68
C ILE A 12 -0.37 -9.73 18.22
N ARG A 13 -0.62 -10.86 18.89
CA ARG A 13 -0.73 -10.94 20.34
C ARG A 13 0.59 -10.63 21.04
N LEU A 14 1.73 -11.09 20.52
CA LEU A 14 3.06 -10.79 21.05
C LEU A 14 3.43 -9.32 20.89
N ASN A 15 2.91 -8.64 19.88
CA ASN A 15 3.13 -7.21 19.66
C ASN A 15 2.19 -6.32 20.48
N LYS A 16 1.09 -6.85 21.02
CA LYS A 16 0.09 -6.07 21.79
C LYS A 16 0.64 -5.46 23.08
N ASN A 17 1.75 -5.98 23.61
CA ASN A 17 2.42 -5.51 24.83
C ASN A 17 3.71 -4.69 24.56
N LYS A 18 3.99 -4.39 23.29
CA LYS A 18 5.08 -3.51 22.82
C LYS A 18 4.49 -2.38 21.99
N ILE A 19 5.32 -1.50 21.47
CA ILE A 19 4.89 -0.55 20.44
C ILE A 19 4.32 -1.38 19.28
N SER A 20 3.00 -1.27 19.08
CA SER A 20 2.31 -2.07 18.05
C SER A 20 2.83 -1.68 16.66
N LEU A 21 3.23 -2.68 15.88
CA LEU A 21 3.62 -2.46 14.48
C LEU A 21 2.43 -1.96 13.66
N THR A 22 2.70 -1.07 12.73
CA THR A 22 1.71 -0.58 11.77
C THR A 22 1.39 -1.63 10.70
N ASN A 23 0.29 -1.42 9.95
CA ASN A 23 -0.03 -2.31 8.83
C ASN A 23 1.11 -2.32 7.80
N ALA A 24 1.69 -1.16 7.48
CA ALA A 24 2.81 -1.06 6.53
C ALA A 24 4.04 -1.82 7.01
N GLU A 25 4.41 -1.73 8.29
CA GLU A 25 5.55 -2.47 8.85
C GLU A 25 5.34 -4.00 8.77
N LEU A 26 4.10 -4.46 9.02
CA LEU A 26 3.74 -5.86 8.88
C LEU A 26 3.80 -6.32 7.43
N ILE A 27 3.29 -5.51 6.49
CA ILE A 27 3.36 -5.78 5.05
C ILE A 27 4.82 -5.78 4.59
N LYS A 28 5.65 -4.82 5.04
CA LYS A 28 7.09 -4.77 4.77
C LYS A 28 7.79 -6.06 5.22
N ALA A 29 7.54 -6.47 6.46
CA ALA A 29 8.11 -7.69 7.01
C ALA A 29 7.70 -8.94 6.19
N MET A 30 6.44 -9.02 5.77
CA MET A 30 5.93 -10.09 4.92
C MET A 30 6.62 -10.08 3.55
N LEU A 31 6.70 -8.92 2.88
CA LEU A 31 7.30 -8.78 1.55
C LEU A 31 8.82 -9.06 1.56
N LEU A 32 9.52 -8.71 2.64
CA LEU A 32 10.98 -8.84 2.74
C LEU A 32 11.46 -10.07 3.51
N LYS A 33 10.58 -11.01 3.86
CA LYS A 33 10.95 -12.25 4.55
C LYS A 33 11.90 -13.08 3.68
N LYS A 34 13.09 -13.42 4.21
CA LYS A 34 14.15 -14.15 3.49
C LYS A 34 13.69 -15.48 2.87
N GLY A 35 12.80 -16.23 3.53
CA GLY A 35 12.30 -17.50 3.03
C GLY A 35 11.38 -17.41 1.81
N ASN A 36 10.98 -16.21 1.41
CA ASN A 36 10.07 -15.99 0.29
C ASN A 36 10.79 -15.88 -1.06
N PHE A 37 12.12 -15.77 -1.05
CA PHE A 37 12.93 -15.51 -2.24
C PHE A 37 14.09 -16.50 -2.35
N SER A 38 14.31 -17.02 -3.54
CA SER A 38 15.45 -17.88 -3.88
C SER A 38 15.98 -17.54 -5.27
N GLY A 39 17.26 -17.74 -5.49
CA GLY A 39 17.87 -17.47 -6.80
C GLY A 39 17.70 -16.03 -7.27
N ASP A 40 17.25 -15.84 -8.51
CA ASP A 40 17.09 -14.51 -9.15
C ASP A 40 16.08 -13.61 -8.44
N SER A 41 15.15 -14.16 -7.67
CA SER A 41 14.16 -13.40 -6.92
C SER A 41 14.76 -12.57 -5.77
N ILE A 42 16.02 -12.82 -5.37
CA ILE A 42 16.75 -12.01 -4.39
C ILE A 42 16.98 -10.58 -4.92
N LEU A 43 17.19 -10.42 -6.23
CA LEU A 43 17.35 -9.10 -6.84
C LEU A 43 16.03 -8.31 -6.74
N PHE A 44 14.91 -8.97 -6.94
CA PHE A 44 13.59 -8.39 -6.78
C PHE A 44 13.32 -7.96 -5.32
N GLN A 45 13.70 -8.78 -4.34
CA GLN A 45 13.62 -8.40 -2.93
C GLN A 45 14.43 -7.13 -2.62
N LYS A 46 15.63 -7.02 -3.18
CA LYS A 46 16.47 -5.82 -3.02
C LYS A 46 15.84 -4.58 -3.68
N SER A 47 15.24 -4.74 -4.87
CA SER A 47 14.54 -3.62 -5.53
C SER A 47 13.36 -3.13 -4.70
N ILE A 48 12.55 -4.03 -4.15
CA ILE A 48 11.47 -3.68 -3.22
C ILE A 48 12.01 -2.84 -2.05
N ALA A 49 13.09 -3.25 -1.43
CA ALA A 49 13.65 -2.54 -0.28
C ALA A 49 14.12 -1.11 -0.63
N ILE A 50 14.73 -0.93 -1.80
CA ILE A 50 15.18 0.39 -2.28
C ILE A 50 13.97 1.27 -2.63
N GLU A 51 13.02 0.74 -3.38
CA GLU A 51 11.81 1.45 -3.79
C GLU A 51 10.93 1.79 -2.59
N TRP A 52 10.85 0.91 -1.59
CA TRP A 52 10.17 1.19 -0.34
C TRP A 52 10.69 2.46 0.33
N ASN A 53 12.01 2.56 0.48
CA ASN A 53 12.63 3.75 1.09
C ASN A 53 12.34 5.02 0.27
N LYS A 54 12.33 4.91 -1.06
CA LYS A 54 11.95 6.03 -1.94
C LYS A 54 10.51 6.47 -1.69
N ILE A 55 9.58 5.51 -1.59
CA ILE A 55 8.17 5.77 -1.31
C ILE A 55 8.02 6.43 0.07
N GLU A 56 8.60 5.85 1.12
CA GLU A 56 8.55 6.42 2.48
C GLU A 56 9.08 7.86 2.51
N ASN A 57 10.22 8.12 1.89
CA ASN A 57 10.81 9.46 1.85
C ASN A 57 9.91 10.46 1.11
N THR A 58 9.29 10.06 0.00
CA THR A 58 8.35 10.91 -0.75
C THR A 58 7.09 11.22 0.06
N PHE A 59 6.53 10.23 0.75
CA PHE A 59 5.35 10.44 1.61
C PHE A 59 5.69 11.25 2.87
N ASN A 60 6.93 11.21 3.34
CA ASN A 60 7.41 12.02 4.46
C ASN A 60 7.73 13.46 4.07
N ASP A 61 7.83 13.78 2.77
CA ASP A 61 7.87 15.16 2.30
C ASP A 61 6.54 15.86 2.61
N GLU A 62 6.61 16.96 3.35
CA GLU A 62 5.43 17.66 3.85
C GLU A 62 4.61 18.28 2.72
N ALA A 63 5.27 18.81 1.68
CA ALA A 63 4.59 19.45 0.56
C ALA A 63 3.83 18.39 -0.28
N PHE A 64 4.46 17.23 -0.51
CA PHE A 64 3.81 16.11 -1.18
C PHE A 64 2.65 15.57 -0.35
N TRP A 65 2.83 15.40 0.96
CA TRP A 65 1.78 14.91 1.85
C TRP A 65 0.57 15.84 1.89
N CYS A 66 0.78 17.14 2.10
CA CYS A 66 -0.30 18.14 2.08
C CYS A 66 -1.05 18.20 0.73
N PHE A 67 -0.36 17.91 -0.38
CA PHE A 67 -0.98 17.85 -1.69
C PHE A 67 -1.99 16.70 -1.80
N ILE A 68 -1.65 15.51 -1.30
CA ILE A 68 -2.53 14.32 -1.40
C ILE A 68 -3.48 14.19 -0.21
N ARG A 69 -3.15 14.79 0.95
CA ARG A 69 -3.92 14.66 2.19
C ARG A 69 -3.87 15.95 3.02
N PRO A 70 -4.63 17.00 2.63
CA PRO A 70 -4.60 18.30 3.31
C PRO A 70 -5.45 18.33 4.60
N VAL A 71 -5.46 17.24 5.37
CA VAL A 71 -6.20 17.10 6.64
C VAL A 71 -5.28 16.50 7.68
N GLU A 72 -5.56 16.77 8.96
CA GLU A 72 -4.86 16.11 10.04
C GLU A 72 -5.00 14.59 9.92
N ASP A 73 -3.90 13.92 10.09
CA ASP A 73 -3.79 12.48 9.95
C ASP A 73 -2.94 11.92 11.09
N ASP A 74 -3.51 11.02 11.88
CA ASP A 74 -2.90 10.42 13.06
C ASP A 74 -2.15 9.12 12.75
N ARG A 75 -1.95 8.79 11.47
CA ARG A 75 -1.20 7.59 11.07
C ARG A 75 0.23 7.63 11.60
N SER A 76 0.63 6.52 12.17
CA SER A 76 2.02 6.34 12.62
C SER A 76 3.01 6.33 11.45
N THR A 77 2.57 5.88 10.27
CA THR A 77 3.36 5.88 9.03
C THR A 77 2.49 6.33 7.85
N ARG A 78 2.97 7.29 7.06
CA ARG A 78 2.22 7.83 5.91
C ARG A 78 2.07 6.83 4.77
N ILE A 79 2.98 5.87 4.64
CA ILE A 79 2.89 4.81 3.63
C ILE A 79 1.67 3.88 3.83
N ASP A 80 1.11 3.80 5.05
CA ASP A 80 -0.14 3.07 5.31
C ASP A 80 -1.28 3.54 4.39
N PHE A 81 -1.32 4.83 4.07
CA PHE A 81 -2.30 5.41 3.15
C PHE A 81 -2.30 4.72 1.78
N LEU A 82 -1.10 4.41 1.25
CA LEU A 82 -0.97 3.75 -0.04
C LEU A 82 -1.57 2.34 -0.04
N PHE A 83 -1.32 1.58 1.02
CA PHE A 83 -1.87 0.24 1.19
C PHE A 83 -3.40 0.28 1.43
N GLU A 84 -3.89 1.26 2.18
CA GLU A 84 -5.32 1.47 2.34
C GLU A 84 -6.01 1.80 1.02
N LEU A 85 -5.42 2.63 0.17
CA LEU A 85 -5.94 2.92 -1.17
C LEU A 85 -6.08 1.63 -1.99
N ILE A 86 -5.03 0.79 -2.03
CA ILE A 86 -5.03 -0.46 -2.79
C ILE A 86 -6.14 -1.40 -2.28
N LYS A 87 -6.26 -1.57 -0.97
CA LYS A 87 -7.30 -2.41 -0.35
C LYS A 87 -8.70 -1.85 -0.62
N ASN A 88 -8.92 -0.58 -0.30
CA ASN A 88 -10.26 0.03 -0.35
C ASN A 88 -10.81 0.10 -1.78
N LYS A 89 -9.94 0.20 -2.76
CA LYS A 89 -10.27 0.15 -4.19
C LYS A 89 -10.26 -1.25 -4.78
N ASN A 90 -9.91 -2.24 -3.97
CA ASN A 90 -9.74 -3.63 -4.44
C ASN A 90 -8.89 -3.74 -5.70
N LEU A 91 -7.78 -2.98 -5.76
CA LEU A 91 -6.91 -2.90 -6.95
C LEU A 91 -6.16 -4.22 -7.25
N LEU A 92 -6.23 -5.18 -6.33
CA LEU A 92 -5.74 -6.54 -6.55
C LEU A 92 -6.84 -7.48 -7.10
N GLU A 93 -8.08 -6.97 -7.29
CA GLU A 93 -9.24 -7.76 -7.71
C GLU A 93 -9.43 -9.02 -6.86
N TYR A 94 -9.29 -8.86 -5.54
CA TYR A 94 -9.26 -9.95 -4.59
C TYR A 94 -10.36 -9.81 -3.54
N GLN A 95 -11.07 -10.90 -3.32
CA GLN A 95 -12.05 -11.05 -2.25
C GLN A 95 -11.52 -12.07 -1.24
N PRO A 96 -11.20 -11.66 0.00
CA PRO A 96 -10.81 -12.59 1.05
C PRO A 96 -11.92 -13.63 1.29
N LYS A 97 -11.55 -14.90 1.45
CA LYS A 97 -12.49 -16.00 1.72
C LYS A 97 -13.07 -15.91 3.13
N GLU A 98 -12.35 -15.30 4.05
CA GLU A 98 -12.77 -15.08 5.43
C GLU A 98 -12.87 -13.57 5.69
N GLU A 99 -13.79 -13.18 6.57
CA GLU A 99 -13.87 -11.78 7.01
C GLU A 99 -12.56 -11.39 7.69
N THR A 100 -11.94 -10.31 7.22
CA THR A 100 -10.66 -9.83 7.72
C THR A 100 -10.74 -9.20 9.12
N GLY A 101 -11.87 -9.36 9.81
CA GLY A 101 -12.13 -8.71 11.09
C GLY A 101 -12.25 -7.18 10.95
N ASN A 102 -12.77 -6.53 11.95
CA ASN A 102 -12.90 -5.06 11.99
C ASN A 102 -11.95 -4.47 13.03
N ASP A 103 -10.69 -4.88 13.02
CA ASP A 103 -9.67 -4.39 13.93
C ASP A 103 -8.65 -3.49 13.21
N HIS A 104 -7.69 -2.96 13.96
CA HIS A 104 -6.62 -2.10 13.47
C HIS A 104 -5.77 -2.73 12.34
N TYR A 105 -5.77 -4.06 12.19
CA TYR A 105 -4.94 -4.80 11.23
C TYR A 105 -5.67 -5.24 9.97
N THR A 106 -6.84 -4.69 9.66
CA THR A 106 -7.63 -5.09 8.49
C THR A 106 -6.88 -4.98 7.18
N THR A 107 -6.03 -3.94 7.03
CA THR A 107 -5.23 -3.74 5.82
C THR A 107 -4.15 -4.81 5.69
N PHE A 108 -3.41 -5.09 6.76
CA PHE A 108 -2.42 -6.17 6.76
C PHE A 108 -3.06 -7.53 6.44
N ARG A 109 -4.20 -7.86 7.07
CA ARG A 109 -4.89 -9.15 6.85
C ARG A 109 -5.33 -9.33 5.40
N TYR A 110 -5.79 -8.26 4.74
CA TYR A 110 -6.13 -8.30 3.32
C TYR A 110 -4.94 -8.74 2.46
N PHE A 111 -3.78 -8.10 2.64
CA PHE A 111 -2.56 -8.46 1.90
C PHE A 111 -2.03 -9.84 2.27
N TYR A 112 -2.13 -10.21 3.54
CA TYR A 112 -1.70 -11.53 4.01
C TYR A 112 -2.57 -12.66 3.41
N SER A 113 -3.88 -12.48 3.37
CA SER A 113 -4.80 -13.44 2.74
C SER A 113 -4.54 -13.56 1.24
N PHE A 114 -4.33 -12.43 0.56
CA PHE A 114 -3.92 -12.42 -0.84
C PHE A 114 -2.62 -13.20 -1.06
N PHE A 115 -1.63 -12.96 -0.21
CA PHE A 115 -0.36 -13.68 -0.25
C PHE A 115 -0.51 -15.19 -0.06
N LYS A 116 -1.33 -15.62 0.90
CA LYS A 116 -1.61 -17.06 1.14
C LYS A 116 -2.22 -17.73 -0.10
N ASP A 117 -3.13 -17.05 -0.80
CA ASP A 117 -3.84 -17.61 -1.94
C ASP A 117 -3.00 -17.64 -3.22
N TYR A 118 -2.18 -16.63 -3.47
CA TYR A 118 -1.41 -16.47 -4.71
C TYR A 118 0.07 -16.81 -4.59
N LYS A 119 0.59 -17.02 -3.37
CA LYS A 119 1.98 -17.45 -3.09
C LYS A 119 3.03 -16.64 -3.87
N ASP A 120 3.84 -17.31 -4.70
CA ASP A 120 4.98 -16.70 -5.38
C ASP A 120 4.59 -15.55 -6.32
N SER A 121 3.39 -15.59 -6.93
CA SER A 121 2.91 -14.51 -7.78
C SER A 121 2.38 -13.30 -7.01
N ALA A 122 2.10 -13.45 -5.71
CA ALA A 122 1.53 -12.40 -4.89
C ALA A 122 2.46 -11.18 -4.75
N PHE A 123 3.76 -11.43 -4.54
CA PHE A 123 4.75 -10.36 -4.37
C PHE A 123 4.77 -9.41 -5.55
N GLN A 124 4.87 -9.96 -6.77
CA GLN A 124 4.93 -9.17 -7.99
C GLN A 124 3.64 -8.38 -8.20
N LYS A 125 2.49 -9.02 -7.97
CA LYS A 125 1.18 -8.36 -8.12
C LYS A 125 1.01 -7.21 -7.12
N ILE A 126 1.29 -7.45 -5.84
CA ILE A 126 1.21 -6.41 -4.80
C ILE A 126 2.14 -5.25 -5.16
N TRP A 127 3.42 -5.56 -5.46
CA TRP A 127 4.42 -4.53 -5.68
C TRP A 127 4.18 -3.73 -6.96
N ASN A 128 3.69 -4.35 -8.01
CA ASN A 128 3.28 -3.66 -9.23
C ASN A 128 2.15 -2.65 -8.96
N GLN A 129 1.16 -3.02 -8.13
CA GLN A 129 0.09 -2.09 -7.76
C GLN A 129 0.60 -0.95 -6.88
N VAL A 130 1.48 -1.24 -5.92
CA VAL A 130 2.13 -0.21 -5.09
C VAL A 130 2.84 0.81 -5.97
N ASN A 131 3.70 0.35 -6.88
CA ASN A 131 4.45 1.23 -7.78
C ASN A 131 3.54 1.99 -8.75
N LYS A 132 2.50 1.34 -9.28
CA LYS A 132 1.53 2.00 -10.16
C LYS A 132 0.88 3.20 -9.47
N ILE A 133 0.30 3.00 -8.29
CA ILE A 133 -0.37 4.08 -7.56
C ILE A 133 0.63 5.16 -7.14
N PHE A 134 1.78 4.78 -6.62
CA PHE A 134 2.83 5.71 -6.26
C PHE A 134 3.25 6.61 -7.44
N ASN A 135 3.50 6.02 -8.59
CA ASN A 135 3.90 6.76 -9.79
C ASN A 135 2.80 7.71 -10.28
N ILE A 136 1.53 7.33 -10.18
CA ILE A 136 0.40 8.22 -10.50
C ILE A 136 0.39 9.42 -9.56
N LEU A 137 0.51 9.21 -8.24
CA LEU A 137 0.52 10.31 -7.27
C LEU A 137 1.72 11.26 -7.47
N VAL A 138 2.89 10.70 -7.75
CA VAL A 138 4.11 11.48 -8.07
C VAL A 138 3.93 12.26 -9.37
N HIS A 139 3.34 11.66 -10.40
CA HIS A 139 3.03 12.34 -11.65
C HIS A 139 2.09 13.53 -11.41
N TRP A 140 1.02 13.33 -10.65
CA TRP A 140 0.09 14.42 -10.30
C TRP A 140 0.76 15.58 -9.56
N TYR A 141 1.75 15.27 -8.71
CA TYR A 141 2.49 16.26 -7.96
C TYR A 141 3.48 17.06 -8.84
N ASN A 142 4.13 16.40 -9.79
CA ASN A 142 5.20 16.99 -10.60
C ASN A 142 4.70 17.73 -11.86
N GLU A 143 3.54 17.34 -12.41
CA GLU A 143 2.97 17.99 -13.59
C GLU A 143 2.16 19.21 -13.20
N ILE A 144 2.64 20.40 -13.52
CA ILE A 144 2.12 21.66 -12.98
C ILE A 144 0.62 21.87 -13.24
N GLU A 145 0.13 21.51 -14.43
CA GLU A 145 -1.29 21.63 -14.75
C GLU A 145 -2.12 20.64 -13.93
N VAL A 146 -1.68 19.41 -13.85
CA VAL A 146 -2.33 18.33 -13.07
C VAL A 146 -2.32 18.68 -11.59
N TYR A 147 -1.18 19.18 -11.08
CA TYR A 147 -1.03 19.61 -9.70
C TYR A 147 -2.11 20.62 -9.29
N HIS A 148 -2.35 21.64 -10.11
CA HIS A 148 -3.35 22.65 -9.79
C HIS A 148 -4.78 22.07 -9.79
N TYR A 149 -5.14 21.24 -10.78
CA TYR A 149 -6.47 20.63 -10.83
C TYR A 149 -6.71 19.64 -9.70
N ILE A 150 -5.77 18.74 -9.46
CA ILE A 150 -5.88 17.72 -8.40
C ILE A 150 -5.86 18.40 -7.02
N GLY A 151 -4.93 19.34 -6.79
CA GLY A 151 -4.82 20.06 -5.53
C GLY A 151 -6.10 20.83 -5.19
N PHE A 152 -6.71 21.50 -6.19
CA PHE A 152 -7.99 22.15 -6.00
C PHE A 152 -9.09 21.16 -5.57
N LEU A 153 -9.21 20.01 -6.25
CA LEU A 153 -10.21 19.00 -5.93
C LEU A 153 -10.00 18.39 -4.55
N VAL A 154 -8.75 18.13 -4.17
CA VAL A 154 -8.40 17.51 -2.88
C VAL A 154 -8.65 18.46 -1.71
N ILE A 155 -8.45 19.78 -1.88
CA ILE A 155 -8.78 20.76 -0.85
C ILE A 155 -10.29 20.78 -0.57
N PHE A 156 -11.12 20.68 -1.61
CA PHE A 156 -12.59 20.67 -1.44
C PHE A 156 -13.10 19.32 -0.91
N ASN A 157 -12.48 18.23 -1.30
CA ASN A 157 -12.86 16.89 -0.85
C ASN A 157 -11.60 16.02 -0.67
N PRO A 158 -11.03 15.98 0.53
CA PRO A 158 -9.81 15.21 0.82
C PRO A 158 -9.91 13.70 0.52
N ASN A 159 -11.13 13.20 0.39
CA ASN A 159 -11.37 11.78 0.06
C ASN A 159 -11.52 11.52 -1.45
N CYS A 160 -11.41 12.56 -2.30
CA CYS A 160 -11.59 12.40 -3.74
C CYS A 160 -10.45 11.63 -4.43
N ILE A 161 -9.28 11.49 -3.80
CA ILE A 161 -8.12 10.76 -4.35
C ILE A 161 -8.54 9.37 -4.88
N THR A 162 -9.35 8.65 -4.13
CA THR A 162 -9.84 7.33 -4.54
C THR A 162 -10.67 7.40 -5.83
N THR A 163 -11.55 8.40 -5.96
CA THR A 163 -12.38 8.59 -7.15
C THR A 163 -11.55 9.08 -8.33
N LEU A 164 -10.56 9.93 -8.08
CA LEU A 164 -9.64 10.42 -9.11
C LEU A 164 -8.78 9.30 -9.69
N LEU A 165 -8.28 8.40 -8.86
CA LEU A 165 -7.53 7.21 -9.31
C LEU A 165 -8.35 6.31 -10.24
N ASP A 166 -9.66 6.15 -9.98
CA ASP A 166 -10.53 5.34 -10.85
C ASP A 166 -10.73 5.98 -12.24
N LYS A 167 -10.75 7.30 -12.29
CA LYS A 167 -11.00 8.06 -13.52
C LYS A 167 -9.72 8.44 -14.24
N TRP A 168 -8.57 8.19 -13.63
CA TRP A 168 -7.29 8.55 -14.21
C TRP A 168 -6.96 7.63 -15.39
N VAL A 169 -6.88 8.22 -16.56
CA VAL A 169 -6.39 7.56 -17.78
C VAL A 169 -4.95 8.02 -17.97
N GLU A 170 -4.01 7.09 -18.00
CA GLU A 170 -2.60 7.43 -18.25
C GLU A 170 -2.46 8.17 -19.58
N PRO A 171 -1.67 9.28 -19.62
CA PRO A 171 -1.41 10.00 -20.86
C PRO A 171 -0.82 9.04 -21.91
N GLY A 172 -1.50 8.85 -23.01
CA GLY A 172 -1.11 7.93 -24.08
C GLY A 172 -1.96 6.67 -24.26
N MET A 173 -2.88 6.36 -23.34
CA MET A 173 -3.93 5.38 -23.59
C MET A 173 -5.10 6.05 -24.33
N THR A 174 -5.19 5.83 -25.62
CA THR A 174 -6.40 6.12 -26.39
C THR A 174 -7.48 5.14 -25.95
N ILE A 175 -8.60 5.68 -25.48
CA ILE A 175 -9.84 4.92 -25.28
C ILE A 175 -10.29 4.46 -26.66
N SER A 176 -10.10 3.16 -26.95
CA SER A 176 -10.67 2.52 -28.15
C SER A 176 -12.09 2.07 -27.89
#